data_f83f20f6ab3dfe405182dcdb5848a7df
#
_entry.id   f83f20f6ab3dfe405182dcdb5848a7df
#
_cell.length_a   1.000
_cell.length_b   1.000
_cell.length_c   1.000
_cell.angle_alpha   90.00
_cell.angle_beta   90.00
_cell.angle_gamma   90.00
#
_symmetry.space_group_name_H-M   'P 1'
#
loop_
_entity.id
_entity.type
_entity.pdbx_description
1 polymer ?
#
loop_
_entity_poly.entity_id
_entity_poly.type
_entity_poly.pdbx_seq_one_letter_code
_entity_poly.pdbx_strand_id
1 'polypeptide(L)'
;DGRHDMRPEYPSIVYTQILKKIYPDVPVILGGIEASLRRVSHYDYWQDCLRKSILIDSGADLLIYGMGEKPITELCKRMKTLADAVGQPHESAPAESLPVPHDILQTAYITRKGEPMRPSDDTQEKPDIVLHSHETCLKDKKKQAENFRFIEEESNKYEASRILQDVGNKTVVVNPPYPPMTQGELDRSFDLPYTRMPHPKYKGKRIPAFDMIKFSVNLHRGCFGGCAFCTISAHQGKFIVSRSKESILKEVKAITEMPDFKGYLSDLGGPSANMYAMRGKEEKICRRCKRPSCIHPK
;
A
#
# COMPACT_ATOMS: atom_id res chain seq x y z
N ASP A 1 -15.27 6.15 -18.94
CA ASP A 1 -15.48 6.87 -20.20
C ASP A 1 -15.33 8.40 -20.12
N GLY A 2 -14.72 8.93 -19.05
CA GLY A 2 -14.44 10.36 -18.89
C GLY A 2 -15.60 11.21 -18.36
N ARG A 3 -16.71 10.60 -18.03
CA ARG A 3 -17.81 11.29 -17.34
C ARG A 3 -17.54 11.32 -15.85
N HIS A 4 -17.62 12.49 -15.21
CA HIS A 4 -17.32 12.71 -13.80
C HIS A 4 -18.33 12.03 -12.86
N ASP A 5 -19.54 11.80 -13.31
CA ASP A 5 -20.68 11.24 -12.56
C ASP A 5 -20.78 9.70 -12.60
N MET A 6 -19.86 9.03 -13.32
CA MET A 6 -19.89 7.58 -13.54
C MET A 6 -19.07 6.78 -12.52
N ARG A 7 -18.38 7.43 -11.60
CA ARG A 7 -17.59 6.79 -10.55
C ARG A 7 -18.23 7.06 -9.18
N PRO A 8 -18.42 6.04 -8.32
CA PRO A 8 -18.90 6.25 -6.97
C PRO A 8 -17.90 7.07 -6.15
N GLU A 9 -18.37 7.80 -5.13
CA GLU A 9 -17.53 8.61 -4.25
C GLU A 9 -16.52 7.78 -3.45
N TYR A 10 -16.90 6.55 -3.07
CA TYR A 10 -16.04 5.60 -2.35
C TYR A 10 -15.82 4.33 -3.18
N PRO A 11 -15.07 4.41 -4.29
CA PRO A 11 -15.00 3.33 -5.27
C PRO A 11 -14.47 2.02 -4.69
N SER A 12 -13.47 2.05 -3.81
CA SER A 12 -12.93 0.83 -3.21
C SER A 12 -13.97 0.11 -2.35
N ILE A 13 -14.81 0.86 -1.60
CA ILE A 13 -15.89 0.29 -0.80
C ILE A 13 -16.98 -0.29 -1.70
N VAL A 14 -17.48 0.53 -2.62
CA VAL A 14 -18.62 0.14 -3.50
C VAL A 14 -18.24 -1.05 -4.39
N TYR A 15 -17.05 -1.02 -5.00
CA TYR A 15 -16.64 -2.11 -5.89
C TYR A 15 -16.37 -3.40 -5.11
N THR A 16 -15.79 -3.33 -3.92
CA THR A 16 -15.63 -4.50 -3.05
C THR A 16 -16.97 -5.12 -2.68
N GLN A 17 -17.94 -4.30 -2.26
CA GLN A 17 -19.27 -4.79 -1.91
C GLN A 17 -19.98 -5.43 -3.10
N ILE A 18 -19.83 -4.88 -4.31
CA ILE A 18 -20.37 -5.48 -5.55
C ILE A 18 -19.69 -6.83 -5.82
N LEU A 19 -18.36 -6.90 -5.74
CA LEU A 19 -17.62 -8.14 -5.95
C LEU A 19 -18.01 -9.22 -4.94
N LYS A 20 -18.09 -8.87 -3.66
CA LYS A 20 -18.52 -9.82 -2.61
C LYS A 20 -19.97 -10.28 -2.76
N LYS A 21 -20.84 -9.47 -3.35
CA LYS A 21 -22.20 -9.88 -3.67
C LYS A 21 -22.27 -10.85 -4.85
N ILE A 22 -21.42 -10.68 -5.87
CA ILE A 22 -21.40 -11.51 -7.09
C ILE A 22 -20.60 -12.78 -6.87
N TYR A 23 -19.46 -12.66 -6.15
CA TYR A 23 -18.50 -13.72 -5.90
C TYR A 23 -18.19 -13.80 -4.39
N PRO A 24 -19.13 -14.33 -3.57
CA PRO A 24 -19.00 -14.32 -2.11
C PRO A 24 -17.76 -15.09 -1.62
N ASP A 25 -17.39 -16.15 -2.32
CA ASP A 25 -16.31 -17.06 -1.92
C ASP A 25 -14.92 -16.63 -2.46
N VAL A 26 -14.87 -15.61 -3.34
CA VAL A 26 -13.61 -15.12 -3.86
C VAL A 26 -13.03 -14.06 -2.93
N PRO A 27 -11.77 -14.22 -2.46
CA PRO A 27 -11.12 -13.23 -1.64
C PRO A 27 -10.93 -11.89 -2.37
N VAL A 28 -11.31 -10.79 -1.73
CA VAL A 28 -11.07 -9.43 -2.23
C VAL A 28 -9.99 -8.77 -1.40
N ILE A 29 -8.92 -8.35 -2.08
CA ILE A 29 -7.74 -7.75 -1.46
C ILE A 29 -7.66 -6.30 -1.88
N LEU A 30 -7.64 -5.38 -0.91
CA LEU A 30 -7.48 -3.95 -1.15
C LEU A 30 -6.00 -3.57 -1.15
N GLY A 31 -5.64 -2.62 -2.00
CA GLY A 31 -4.28 -2.05 -2.07
C GLY A 31 -4.29 -0.59 -2.51
N GLY A 32 -3.10 -0.02 -2.62
CA GLY A 32 -2.90 1.35 -3.07
C GLY A 32 -3.00 2.39 -1.96
N ILE A 33 -3.00 3.67 -2.34
CA ILE A 33 -2.91 4.79 -1.39
C ILE A 33 -4.14 4.90 -0.49
N GLU A 34 -5.34 4.70 -1.04
CA GLU A 34 -6.59 4.76 -0.27
C GLU A 34 -6.60 3.68 0.83
N ALA A 35 -6.25 2.45 0.49
CA ALA A 35 -6.13 1.35 1.44
C ALA A 35 -5.11 1.68 2.53
N SER A 36 -3.93 2.17 2.17
CA SER A 36 -2.86 2.51 3.11
C SER A 36 -3.31 3.54 4.15
N LEU A 37 -3.98 4.60 3.70
CA LEU A 37 -4.38 5.70 4.57
C LEU A 37 -5.62 5.39 5.42
N ARG A 38 -6.46 4.45 4.96
CA ARG A 38 -7.75 4.09 5.59
C ARG A 38 -7.73 2.71 6.27
N ARG A 39 -6.54 2.15 6.53
CA ARG A 39 -6.39 0.80 7.13
C ARG A 39 -6.89 0.69 8.58
N VAL A 40 -6.92 1.80 9.30
CA VAL A 40 -7.50 1.93 10.65
C VAL A 40 -8.54 3.05 10.66
N SER A 41 -9.11 3.40 11.82
CA SER A 41 -10.01 4.56 11.93
C SER A 41 -9.33 5.83 11.45
N HIS A 42 -10.01 6.57 10.59
CA HIS A 42 -9.46 7.73 9.91
C HIS A 42 -10.49 8.86 9.81
N TYR A 43 -10.01 10.09 9.76
CA TYR A 43 -10.86 11.25 9.51
C TYR A 43 -11.16 11.39 8.02
N ASP A 44 -12.44 11.42 7.69
CA ASP A 44 -12.93 11.70 6.34
C ASP A 44 -13.23 13.19 6.21
N TYR A 45 -12.39 13.89 5.50
CA TYR A 45 -12.49 15.33 5.30
C TYR A 45 -13.77 15.74 4.57
N TRP A 46 -14.22 14.93 3.60
CA TRP A 46 -15.41 15.27 2.81
C TRP A 46 -16.71 15.19 3.62
N GLN A 47 -16.79 14.23 4.52
CA GLN A 47 -17.96 14.03 5.37
C GLN A 47 -17.81 14.65 6.76
N ASP A 48 -16.66 15.27 7.05
CA ASP A 48 -16.34 15.84 8.37
C ASP A 48 -16.61 14.86 9.52
N CYS A 49 -16.21 13.61 9.36
CA CYS A 49 -16.46 12.58 10.35
C CYS A 49 -15.31 11.58 10.48
N LEU A 50 -15.24 10.91 11.64
CA LEU A 50 -14.35 9.78 11.84
C LEU A 50 -15.02 8.51 11.30
N ARG A 51 -14.36 7.85 10.33
CA ARG A 51 -14.79 6.58 9.75
C ARG A 51 -14.01 5.41 10.32
N LYS A 52 -14.60 4.24 10.23
CA LYS A 52 -13.96 2.96 10.58
C LYS A 52 -12.86 2.62 9.58
N SER A 53 -12.09 1.55 9.86
CA SER A 53 -11.21 0.97 8.85
C SER A 53 -11.97 0.65 7.57
N ILE A 54 -11.34 0.89 6.42
CA ILE A 54 -11.90 0.54 5.11
C ILE A 54 -12.20 -0.96 4.96
N LEU A 55 -11.47 -1.82 5.68
CA LEU A 55 -11.76 -3.26 5.74
C LEU A 55 -13.16 -3.53 6.31
N ILE A 56 -13.56 -2.79 7.34
CA ILE A 56 -14.88 -2.94 7.95
C ILE A 56 -15.97 -2.40 7.04
N ASP A 57 -15.73 -1.21 6.45
CA ASP A 57 -16.71 -0.54 5.61
C ASP A 57 -16.91 -1.27 4.26
N SER A 58 -15.85 -1.87 3.71
CA SER A 58 -15.90 -2.57 2.43
C SER A 58 -16.27 -4.05 2.52
N GLY A 59 -15.90 -4.71 3.62
CA GLY A 59 -15.99 -6.17 3.75
C GLY A 59 -14.89 -6.93 2.99
N ALA A 60 -13.78 -6.28 2.65
CA ALA A 60 -12.63 -6.96 2.04
C ALA A 60 -11.96 -7.92 3.02
N ASP A 61 -11.32 -8.96 2.49
CA ASP A 61 -10.73 -10.04 3.27
C ASP A 61 -9.33 -9.68 3.78
N LEU A 62 -8.59 -8.93 3.00
CA LEU A 62 -7.23 -8.49 3.33
C LEU A 62 -6.97 -7.10 2.75
N LEU A 63 -6.04 -6.39 3.36
CA LEU A 63 -5.54 -5.13 2.86
C LEU A 63 -4.00 -5.17 2.82
N ILE A 64 -3.43 -4.76 1.69
CA ILE A 64 -1.99 -4.52 1.52
C ILE A 64 -1.75 -3.03 1.54
N TYR A 65 -0.93 -2.53 2.47
CA TYR A 65 -0.60 -1.12 2.55
C TYR A 65 0.83 -0.83 2.09
N GLY A 66 1.12 0.43 1.80
CA GLY A 66 2.44 0.84 1.33
C GLY A 66 2.76 0.32 -0.07
N MET A 67 4.03 0.03 -0.31
CA MET A 67 4.51 -0.52 -1.58
C MET A 67 4.23 -2.02 -1.63
N GLY A 68 3.32 -2.45 -2.50
CA GLY A 68 2.69 -3.76 -2.48
C GLY A 68 3.50 -4.91 -3.08
N GLU A 69 4.68 -4.68 -3.64
CA GLU A 69 5.42 -5.67 -4.43
C GLU A 69 5.78 -6.94 -3.63
N LYS A 70 6.31 -6.76 -2.41
CA LYS A 70 6.66 -7.90 -1.53
C LYS A 70 5.43 -8.64 -1.01
N PRO A 71 4.47 -7.97 -0.35
CA PRO A 71 3.33 -8.67 0.22
C PRO A 71 2.45 -9.36 -0.83
N ILE A 72 2.24 -8.79 -2.02
CA ILE A 72 1.46 -9.45 -3.06
C ILE A 72 2.18 -10.69 -3.59
N THR A 73 3.50 -10.63 -3.75
CA THR A 73 4.30 -11.78 -4.21
C THR A 73 4.24 -12.91 -3.17
N GLU A 74 4.37 -12.60 -1.88
CA GLU A 74 4.29 -13.59 -0.82
C GLU A 74 2.88 -14.18 -0.71
N LEU A 75 1.86 -13.35 -0.79
CA LEU A 75 0.47 -13.79 -0.79
C LEU A 75 0.19 -14.77 -1.94
N CYS A 76 0.60 -14.43 -3.16
CA CYS A 76 0.41 -15.30 -4.32
C CYS A 76 1.14 -16.64 -4.16
N LYS A 77 2.36 -16.64 -3.61
CA LYS A 77 3.10 -17.88 -3.34
C LYS A 77 2.37 -18.77 -2.33
N ARG A 78 1.94 -18.20 -1.20
CA ARG A 78 1.24 -18.97 -0.16
C ARG A 78 -0.11 -19.47 -0.64
N MET A 79 -0.89 -18.66 -1.34
CA MET A 79 -2.16 -19.09 -1.92
C MET A 79 -1.97 -20.20 -2.95
N LYS A 80 -0.92 -20.14 -3.79
CA LYS A 80 -0.56 -21.21 -4.71
C LYS A 80 -0.24 -22.51 -3.95
N THR A 81 0.60 -22.45 -2.92
CA THR A 81 0.93 -23.61 -2.09
C THR A 81 -0.30 -24.24 -1.45
N LEU A 82 -1.24 -23.40 -0.96
CA LEU A 82 -2.50 -23.87 -0.40
C LEU A 82 -3.38 -24.56 -1.47
N ALA A 83 -3.47 -23.98 -2.66
CA ALA A 83 -4.22 -24.57 -3.78
C ALA A 83 -3.63 -25.91 -4.21
N ASP A 84 -2.31 -26.00 -4.34
CA ASP A 84 -1.59 -27.24 -4.68
C ASP A 84 -1.82 -28.34 -3.60
N ALA A 85 -1.84 -27.95 -2.31
CA ALA A 85 -2.07 -28.88 -1.20
C ALA A 85 -3.51 -29.42 -1.15
N VAL A 86 -4.48 -28.66 -1.62
CA VAL A 86 -5.90 -29.08 -1.67
C VAL A 86 -6.21 -29.86 -2.97
N GLY A 87 -5.25 -29.98 -3.89
CA GLY A 87 -5.40 -30.72 -5.14
C GLY A 87 -6.37 -30.07 -6.14
N GLN A 88 -6.58 -28.76 -6.04
CA GLN A 88 -7.43 -28.03 -6.97
C GLN A 88 -6.68 -27.80 -8.30
N PRO A 89 -7.24 -28.21 -9.45
CA PRO A 89 -6.68 -27.88 -10.76
C PRO A 89 -6.80 -26.38 -11.00
N HIS A 90 -5.72 -25.77 -11.49
CA HIS A 90 -5.58 -24.32 -11.70
C HIS A 90 -6.60 -23.67 -12.66
N GLU A 91 -7.45 -24.43 -13.35
CA GLU A 91 -8.24 -23.92 -14.49
C GLU A 91 -9.76 -24.10 -14.44
N SER A 92 -10.35 -24.84 -13.52
CA SER A 92 -11.79 -25.16 -13.66
C SER A 92 -12.63 -25.47 -12.43
N ALA A 93 -12.11 -25.39 -11.20
CA ALA A 93 -12.96 -25.56 -10.02
C ALA A 93 -13.42 -24.20 -9.50
N PRO A 94 -14.70 -24.03 -9.06
CA PRO A 94 -15.07 -22.92 -8.22
C PRO A 94 -14.14 -22.95 -7.02
N ALA A 95 -13.39 -21.88 -6.80
CA ALA A 95 -12.48 -21.76 -5.69
C ALA A 95 -13.31 -21.88 -4.40
N GLU A 96 -13.38 -23.08 -3.82
CA GLU A 96 -13.70 -23.15 -2.39
C GLU A 96 -12.76 -22.18 -1.71
N SER A 97 -13.30 -21.26 -0.91
CA SER A 97 -12.58 -20.12 -0.39
C SER A 97 -11.30 -20.57 0.32
N LEU A 98 -10.16 -20.49 -0.39
CA LEU A 98 -8.89 -20.73 0.24
C LEU A 98 -8.70 -19.72 1.36
N PRO A 99 -8.28 -20.15 2.55
CA PRO A 99 -8.07 -19.22 3.65
C PRO A 99 -6.98 -18.21 3.28
N VAL A 100 -7.30 -16.94 3.42
CA VAL A 100 -6.33 -15.85 3.15
C VAL A 100 -5.31 -15.83 4.29
N PRO A 101 -4.00 -15.91 4.01
CA PRO A 101 -2.97 -15.83 5.04
C PRO A 101 -2.98 -14.46 5.73
N HIS A 102 -3.05 -14.44 7.06
CA HIS A 102 -3.10 -13.23 7.88
C HIS A 102 -1.76 -12.83 8.51
N ASP A 103 -0.75 -13.67 8.40
CA ASP A 103 0.58 -13.52 9.00
C ASP A 103 1.62 -12.86 8.07
N ILE A 104 1.20 -12.40 6.90
CA ILE A 104 2.06 -11.70 5.94
C ILE A 104 2.35 -10.28 6.42
N LEU A 105 3.62 -9.88 6.42
CA LEU A 105 4.01 -8.50 6.71
C LEU A 105 3.35 -7.51 5.75
N GLN A 106 3.17 -6.27 6.21
CA GLN A 106 2.62 -5.15 5.42
C GLN A 106 1.18 -5.39 4.95
N THR A 107 0.42 -6.21 5.70
CA THR A 107 -1.00 -6.44 5.48
C THR A 107 -1.83 -5.96 6.68
N ALA A 108 -3.13 -5.82 6.46
CA ALA A 108 -4.10 -5.65 7.54
C ALA A 108 -5.31 -6.55 7.31
N TYR A 109 -5.90 -7.03 8.40
CA TYR A 109 -7.06 -7.93 8.38
C TYR A 109 -7.95 -7.69 9.60
N ILE A 110 -9.11 -8.35 9.62
CA ILE A 110 -10.06 -8.27 10.71
C ILE A 110 -10.11 -9.62 11.43
N THR A 111 -10.14 -9.58 12.77
CA THR A 111 -10.42 -10.74 13.62
C THR A 111 -11.54 -10.40 14.60
N ARG A 112 -12.06 -11.41 15.32
CA ARG A 112 -12.98 -11.16 16.43
C ARG A 112 -12.22 -10.60 17.62
N LYS A 113 -12.85 -9.68 18.33
CA LYS A 113 -12.26 -9.13 19.54
C LYS A 113 -11.95 -10.22 20.56
N GLY A 114 -10.71 -10.22 21.07
CA GLY A 114 -10.24 -11.23 22.04
C GLY A 114 -9.83 -12.56 21.43
N GLU A 115 -9.88 -12.73 20.12
CA GLU A 115 -9.39 -13.93 19.45
C GLU A 115 -7.85 -13.98 19.49
N PRO A 116 -7.24 -15.15 19.80
CA PRO A 116 -5.79 -15.30 19.78
C PRO A 116 -5.22 -14.99 18.39
N MET A 117 -4.28 -14.07 18.34
CA MET A 117 -3.62 -13.71 17.08
C MET A 117 -2.35 -14.54 16.91
N ARG A 118 -2.15 -15.08 15.72
CA ARG A 118 -0.89 -15.76 15.39
C ARG A 118 0.25 -14.75 15.36
N PRO A 119 1.44 -15.09 15.89
CA PRO A 119 2.64 -14.31 15.62
C PRO A 119 2.84 -14.25 14.11
N SER A 120 3.25 -13.10 13.57
CA SER A 120 3.78 -13.05 12.21
C SER A 120 5.17 -13.74 12.22
N ASP A 121 5.47 -14.56 11.21
CA ASP A 121 6.66 -15.42 11.13
C ASP A 121 8.02 -14.70 11.36
N ASP A 122 8.05 -13.38 11.35
CA ASP A 122 9.29 -12.58 11.36
C ASP A 122 9.34 -11.53 12.49
N THR A 123 8.42 -11.56 13.42
CA THR A 123 8.46 -10.64 14.57
C THR A 123 9.23 -11.24 15.71
N GLN A 124 10.47 -10.81 15.90
CA GLN A 124 11.02 -10.73 17.24
C GLN A 124 9.92 -10.18 18.17
N GLU A 125 9.83 -10.71 19.38
CA GLU A 125 8.82 -10.43 20.42
C GLU A 125 8.67 -8.94 20.78
N LYS A 126 8.25 -8.12 19.79
CA LYS A 126 7.90 -6.73 20.07
C LYS A 126 6.46 -6.67 20.54
N PRO A 127 6.19 -5.92 21.60
CA PRO A 127 4.83 -5.77 22.08
C PRO A 127 3.95 -5.10 21.02
N ASP A 128 2.72 -5.58 20.89
CA ASP A 128 1.71 -4.96 20.06
C ASP A 128 1.38 -3.54 20.55
N ILE A 129 1.12 -2.63 19.63
CA ILE A 129 0.61 -1.30 19.93
C ILE A 129 -0.91 -1.32 19.82
N VAL A 130 -1.57 -1.23 20.97
CA VAL A 130 -3.03 -1.17 21.04
C VAL A 130 -3.45 0.31 20.97
N LEU A 131 -4.15 0.65 19.88
CA LEU A 131 -4.73 1.99 19.71
C LEU A 131 -6.01 2.13 20.53
N HIS A 132 -6.40 3.37 20.82
CA HIS A 132 -7.73 3.66 21.32
C HIS A 132 -8.78 3.17 20.32
N SER A 133 -9.85 2.57 20.82
CA SER A 133 -10.93 2.04 19.98
C SER A 133 -11.59 3.14 19.15
N HIS A 134 -12.24 2.74 18.07
CA HIS A 134 -13.01 3.64 17.22
C HIS A 134 -14.05 4.45 18.06
N GLU A 135 -14.77 3.76 18.96
CA GLU A 135 -15.80 4.36 19.80
C GLU A 135 -15.21 5.37 20.80
N THR A 136 -14.01 5.11 21.30
CA THR A 136 -13.29 6.06 22.17
C THR A 136 -12.90 7.31 21.37
N CYS A 137 -12.40 7.12 20.15
CA CYS A 137 -12.01 8.23 19.28
C CYS A 137 -13.20 9.09 18.81
N LEU A 138 -14.38 8.49 18.64
CA LEU A 138 -15.62 9.23 18.34
C LEU A 138 -16.01 10.19 19.47
N LYS A 139 -15.72 9.81 20.73
CA LYS A 139 -16.05 10.60 21.93
C LYS A 139 -14.97 11.64 22.25
N ASP A 140 -13.72 11.35 21.92
CA ASP A 140 -12.58 12.20 22.26
C ASP A 140 -11.59 12.32 21.10
N LYS A 141 -11.59 13.47 20.44
CA LYS A 141 -10.68 13.80 19.32
C LYS A 141 -9.20 13.72 19.71
N LYS A 142 -8.84 13.93 20.97
CA LYS A 142 -7.45 13.81 21.45
C LYS A 142 -6.97 12.37 21.36
N LYS A 143 -7.86 11.40 21.60
CA LYS A 143 -7.54 9.98 21.47
C LYS A 143 -7.28 9.57 20.02
N GLN A 144 -7.97 10.17 19.06
CA GLN A 144 -7.65 10.00 17.65
C GLN A 144 -6.29 10.63 17.29
N ALA A 145 -5.95 11.78 17.85
CA ALA A 145 -4.65 12.39 17.63
C ALA A 145 -3.50 11.56 18.24
N GLU A 146 -3.71 10.95 19.41
CA GLU A 146 -2.77 10.00 20.00
C GLU A 146 -2.56 8.75 19.11
N ASN A 147 -3.65 8.19 18.60
CA ASN A 147 -3.58 7.07 17.64
C ASN A 147 -2.79 7.44 16.38
N PHE A 148 -3.06 8.62 15.82
CA PHE A 148 -2.34 9.10 14.64
C PHE A 148 -0.83 9.19 14.88
N ARG A 149 -0.41 9.69 16.06
CA ARG A 149 1.00 9.71 16.43
C ARG A 149 1.62 8.31 16.45
N PHE A 150 0.96 7.32 17.04
CA PHE A 150 1.48 5.95 17.04
C PHE A 150 1.57 5.37 15.63
N ILE A 151 0.57 5.60 14.79
CA ILE A 151 0.56 5.14 13.39
C ILE A 151 1.73 5.75 12.62
N GLU A 152 1.95 7.07 12.77
CA GLU A 152 3.06 7.78 12.14
C GLU A 152 4.42 7.27 12.64
N GLU A 153 4.59 7.11 13.94
CA GLU A 153 5.84 6.60 14.53
C GLU A 153 6.15 5.20 14.01
N GLU A 154 5.18 4.28 14.01
CA GLU A 154 5.38 2.90 13.53
C GLU A 154 5.63 2.84 12.03
N SER A 155 4.94 3.65 11.23
CA SER A 155 5.15 3.71 9.77
C SER A 155 6.55 4.20 9.39
N ASN A 156 7.27 4.84 10.32
CA ASN A 156 8.58 5.43 10.09
C ASN A 156 9.75 4.63 10.74
N LYS A 157 9.48 3.50 11.34
CA LYS A 157 10.50 2.58 11.88
C LYS A 157 10.94 1.57 10.83
N TYR A 158 12.18 1.16 10.90
CA TYR A 158 12.69 0.02 10.13
C TYR A 158 12.09 -1.30 10.62
N GLU A 159 11.93 -1.39 11.94
CA GLU A 159 11.37 -2.52 12.64
C GLU A 159 10.19 -2.00 13.49
N ALA A 160 9.02 -2.06 12.92
CA ALA A 160 7.79 -1.60 13.56
C ALA A 160 7.12 -2.72 14.36
N SER A 161 6.24 -2.34 15.27
CA SER A 161 5.32 -3.23 15.97
C SER A 161 4.04 -3.45 15.17
N ARG A 162 3.35 -4.54 15.45
CA ARG A 162 1.98 -4.75 14.99
C ARG A 162 1.05 -3.74 15.70
N ILE A 163 0.07 -3.24 14.97
CA ILE A 163 -0.91 -2.27 15.50
C ILE A 163 -2.27 -2.94 15.56
N LEU A 164 -2.98 -2.75 16.67
CA LEU A 164 -4.31 -3.27 16.92
C LEU A 164 -5.29 -2.14 17.19
N GLN A 165 -6.48 -2.18 16.60
CA GLN A 165 -7.56 -1.25 16.90
C GLN A 165 -8.90 -1.96 17.00
N ASP A 166 -9.55 -1.84 18.15
CA ASP A 166 -10.91 -2.34 18.33
C ASP A 166 -11.95 -1.43 17.66
N VAL A 167 -12.93 -2.06 17.03
CA VAL A 167 -14.10 -1.44 16.40
C VAL A 167 -15.32 -2.34 16.66
N GLY A 168 -16.14 -1.98 17.64
CA GLY A 168 -17.25 -2.84 18.09
C GLY A 168 -16.76 -4.18 18.63
N ASN A 169 -17.24 -5.27 18.05
CA ASN A 169 -16.87 -6.64 18.39
C ASN A 169 -15.73 -7.21 17.50
N LYS A 170 -15.07 -6.37 16.74
CA LYS A 170 -13.96 -6.73 15.85
C LYS A 170 -12.68 -6.02 16.27
N THR A 171 -11.54 -6.60 15.91
CA THR A 171 -10.22 -5.98 16.00
C THR A 171 -9.62 -5.89 14.61
N VAL A 172 -9.22 -4.70 14.22
CA VAL A 172 -8.39 -4.49 13.03
C VAL A 172 -6.94 -4.71 13.42
N VAL A 173 -6.29 -5.63 12.75
CA VAL A 173 -4.88 -5.99 12.95
C VAL A 173 -4.08 -5.45 11.78
N VAL A 174 -3.03 -4.68 12.05
CA VAL A 174 -2.10 -4.17 11.03
C VAL A 174 -0.74 -4.78 11.32
N ASN A 175 -0.31 -5.69 10.47
CA ASN A 175 1.01 -6.31 10.57
C ASN A 175 2.12 -5.28 10.30
N PRO A 176 3.33 -5.47 10.86
CA PRO A 176 4.45 -4.58 10.59
C PRO A 176 4.79 -4.46 9.09
N PRO A 177 5.36 -3.35 8.62
CA PRO A 177 5.81 -3.23 7.25
C PRO A 177 7.00 -4.17 6.97
N TYR A 178 7.18 -4.55 5.71
CA TYR A 178 8.45 -5.12 5.27
C TYR A 178 9.58 -4.09 5.44
N PRO A 179 10.81 -4.54 5.69
CA PRO A 179 11.98 -3.70 5.53
C PRO A 179 12.01 -3.11 4.11
N PRO A 180 12.57 -1.90 3.92
CA PRO A 180 12.71 -1.31 2.60
C PRO A 180 13.31 -2.29 1.59
N MET A 181 12.80 -2.26 0.36
CA MET A 181 13.34 -3.10 -0.72
C MET A 181 14.83 -2.80 -0.97
N THR A 182 15.55 -3.80 -1.41
CA THR A 182 16.87 -3.59 -2.00
C THR A 182 16.74 -2.96 -3.39
N GLN A 183 17.80 -2.36 -3.91
CA GLN A 183 17.84 -1.83 -5.27
C GLN A 183 17.44 -2.89 -6.31
N GLY A 184 17.99 -4.11 -6.19
CA GLY A 184 17.68 -5.18 -7.12
C GLY A 184 16.23 -5.67 -7.06
N GLU A 185 15.58 -5.62 -5.88
CA GLU A 185 14.15 -5.91 -5.76
C GLU A 185 13.30 -4.84 -6.45
N LEU A 186 13.69 -3.57 -6.31
CA LEU A 186 13.02 -2.47 -6.97
C LEU A 186 13.20 -2.54 -8.49
N ASP A 187 14.42 -2.78 -8.97
CA ASP A 187 14.73 -2.92 -10.40
C ASP A 187 13.89 -4.03 -11.03
N ARG A 188 13.78 -5.21 -10.40
CA ARG A 188 12.93 -6.29 -10.90
C ARG A 188 11.47 -5.88 -11.10
N SER A 189 10.94 -5.03 -10.22
CA SER A 189 9.57 -4.54 -10.34
C SER A 189 9.39 -3.58 -11.52
N PHE A 190 10.39 -2.75 -11.78
CA PHE A 190 10.36 -1.81 -12.91
C PHE A 190 10.75 -2.45 -14.25
N ASP A 191 11.52 -3.51 -14.23
CA ASP A 191 11.99 -4.23 -15.43
C ASP A 191 11.00 -5.26 -15.97
N LEU A 192 9.82 -5.40 -15.35
CA LEU A 192 8.74 -6.22 -15.88
C LEU A 192 8.34 -5.75 -17.30
N PRO A 193 7.84 -6.66 -18.16
CA PRO A 193 7.54 -6.34 -19.55
C PRO A 193 6.27 -5.50 -19.72
N TYR A 194 6.30 -4.28 -19.19
CA TYR A 194 5.20 -3.33 -19.33
C TYR A 194 5.06 -2.87 -20.78
N THR A 195 3.85 -2.87 -21.30
CA THR A 195 3.56 -2.39 -22.66
C THR A 195 3.70 -0.88 -22.80
N ARG A 196 3.59 -0.12 -21.69
CA ARG A 196 3.53 1.35 -21.62
C ARG A 196 2.42 1.98 -22.49
N MET A 197 1.43 1.22 -22.88
CA MET A 197 0.33 1.63 -23.74
C MET A 197 -1.00 1.50 -22.99
N PRO A 198 -2.00 2.34 -23.32
CA PRO A 198 -3.35 2.17 -22.80
C PRO A 198 -3.92 0.80 -23.17
N HIS A 199 -4.84 0.31 -22.33
CA HIS A 199 -5.55 -0.92 -22.64
C HIS A 199 -6.25 -0.83 -24.01
N PRO A 200 -6.26 -1.89 -24.85
CA PRO A 200 -6.80 -1.88 -26.22
C PRO A 200 -8.25 -1.38 -26.33
N LYS A 201 -9.09 -1.52 -25.29
CA LYS A 201 -10.46 -0.99 -25.27
C LYS A 201 -10.54 0.54 -25.42
N TYR A 202 -9.44 1.24 -25.19
CA TYR A 202 -9.35 2.70 -25.34
C TYR A 202 -8.79 3.13 -26.70
N LYS A 203 -8.60 2.19 -27.66
CA LYS A 203 -8.15 2.52 -29.01
C LYS A 203 -9.03 3.61 -29.63
N GLY A 204 -8.40 4.69 -30.11
CA GLY A 204 -9.09 5.86 -30.66
C GLY A 204 -9.67 6.83 -29.62
N LYS A 205 -9.53 6.56 -28.32
CA LYS A 205 -9.94 7.48 -27.25
C LYS A 205 -8.72 8.17 -26.65
N ARG A 206 -8.80 9.48 -26.44
CA ARG A 206 -7.77 10.23 -25.75
C ARG A 206 -7.89 10.04 -24.23
N ILE A 207 -6.75 9.78 -23.57
CA ILE A 207 -6.65 9.69 -22.11
C ILE A 207 -5.69 10.80 -21.65
N PRO A 208 -6.18 11.95 -21.18
CA PRO A 208 -5.33 13.11 -20.85
C PRO A 208 -4.23 12.77 -19.81
N ALA A 209 -4.54 11.98 -18.79
CA ALA A 209 -3.58 11.56 -17.80
C ALA A 209 -2.43 10.73 -18.42
N PHE A 210 -2.73 9.83 -19.36
CA PHE A 210 -1.71 9.07 -20.08
C PHE A 210 -0.80 10.00 -20.91
N ASP A 211 -1.39 10.96 -21.62
CA ASP A 211 -0.62 11.92 -22.42
C ASP A 211 0.40 12.72 -21.58
N MET A 212 0.07 12.99 -20.31
CA MET A 212 0.95 13.71 -19.40
C MET A 212 2.13 12.89 -18.91
N ILE A 213 1.93 11.59 -18.65
CA ILE A 213 2.91 10.77 -17.91
C ILE A 213 3.63 9.72 -18.76
N LYS A 214 3.19 9.46 -20.00
CA LYS A 214 3.71 8.35 -20.83
C LYS A 214 5.23 8.36 -21.05
N PHE A 215 5.84 9.54 -21.02
CA PHE A 215 7.29 9.74 -21.19
C PHE A 215 7.99 10.10 -19.87
N SER A 216 7.41 9.77 -18.74
CA SER A 216 8.02 9.95 -17.43
C SER A 216 8.70 8.68 -16.95
N VAL A 217 9.77 8.83 -16.19
CA VAL A 217 10.55 7.76 -15.56
C VAL A 217 10.68 8.02 -14.08
N ASN A 218 10.26 7.06 -13.28
CA ASN A 218 10.40 7.12 -11.84
C ASN A 218 11.75 6.53 -11.42
N LEU A 219 12.56 7.29 -10.68
CA LEU A 219 13.92 6.91 -10.30
C LEU A 219 14.03 6.23 -8.94
N HIS A 220 13.10 6.50 -8.03
CA HIS A 220 13.13 5.98 -6.66
C HIS A 220 11.74 5.95 -6.02
N ARG A 221 11.62 5.22 -4.93
CA ARG A 221 10.49 5.19 -4.02
C ARG A 221 10.87 5.82 -2.68
N GLY A 222 9.86 6.24 -1.93
CA GLY A 222 10.03 6.86 -0.62
C GLY A 222 10.24 8.37 -0.68
N CYS A 223 9.93 9.05 0.43
CA CYS A 223 10.13 10.48 0.59
C CYS A 223 10.29 10.81 2.08
N PHE A 224 11.44 11.39 2.46
CA PHE A 224 11.69 11.79 3.84
C PHE A 224 11.30 13.24 4.14
N GLY A 225 10.53 13.88 3.26
CA GLY A 225 10.08 15.26 3.42
C GLY A 225 9.14 15.45 4.59
N GLY A 226 8.19 14.53 4.80
CA GLY A 226 7.21 14.61 5.89
C GLY A 226 6.35 15.87 5.86
N CYS A 227 6.06 16.42 4.68
CA CYS A 227 5.23 17.61 4.54
C CYS A 227 3.81 17.33 5.04
N ALA A 228 3.25 18.24 5.84
CA ALA A 228 1.97 18.04 6.53
C ALA A 228 0.77 17.81 5.59
N PHE A 229 0.84 18.31 4.36
CA PHE A 229 -0.21 18.14 3.35
C PHE A 229 -0.04 16.89 2.47
N CYS A 230 1.13 16.21 2.54
CA CYS A 230 1.51 15.19 1.57
C CYS A 230 1.42 13.78 2.16
N THR A 231 0.77 12.88 1.44
CA THR A 231 0.58 11.48 1.86
C THR A 231 1.62 10.52 1.30
N ILE A 232 2.56 10.99 0.49
CA ILE A 232 3.54 10.12 -0.17
C ILE A 232 4.42 9.40 0.85
N SER A 233 4.94 10.09 1.86
CA SER A 233 5.75 9.46 2.91
C SER A 233 4.94 8.48 3.76
N ALA A 234 3.67 8.76 4.01
CA ALA A 234 2.78 7.86 4.74
C ALA A 234 2.43 6.60 3.95
N HIS A 235 2.46 6.66 2.61
CA HIS A 235 2.19 5.52 1.73
C HIS A 235 3.47 4.76 1.35
N GLN A 236 4.49 5.47 0.85
CA GLN A 236 5.73 4.83 0.36
C GLN A 236 6.80 4.65 1.45
N GLY A 237 6.61 5.27 2.62
CA GLY A 237 7.62 5.35 3.67
C GLY A 237 8.64 6.47 3.44
N LYS A 238 9.48 6.72 4.45
CA LYS A 238 10.51 7.75 4.40
C LYS A 238 11.85 7.27 3.84
N PHE A 239 12.07 5.96 3.80
CA PHE A 239 13.33 5.39 3.35
C PHE A 239 13.39 5.39 1.83
N ILE A 240 14.43 6.01 1.30
CA ILE A 240 14.62 6.07 -0.15
C ILE A 240 15.19 4.75 -0.65
N VAL A 241 14.53 4.19 -1.65
CA VAL A 241 15.03 3.05 -2.42
C VAL A 241 15.16 3.50 -3.86
N SER A 242 16.36 3.53 -4.38
CA SER A 242 16.67 4.03 -5.73
C SER A 242 16.91 2.87 -6.69
N ARG A 243 16.44 3.04 -7.91
CA ARG A 243 16.74 2.13 -9.02
C ARG A 243 18.21 2.22 -9.42
N SER A 244 18.73 1.17 -10.02
CA SER A 244 20.04 1.22 -10.69
C SER A 244 19.98 2.12 -11.94
N LYS A 245 21.14 2.63 -12.34
CA LYS A 245 21.26 3.40 -13.59
C LYS A 245 20.90 2.54 -14.80
N GLU A 246 21.26 1.28 -14.76
CA GLU A 246 21.00 0.30 -15.80
C GLU A 246 19.49 0.12 -16.01
N SER A 247 18.72 -0.09 -14.94
CA SER A 247 17.26 -0.20 -14.99
C SER A 247 16.62 1.08 -15.53
N ILE A 248 17.08 2.25 -15.08
CA ILE A 248 16.59 3.55 -15.55
C ILE A 248 16.88 3.74 -17.04
N LEU A 249 18.11 3.47 -17.49
CA LEU A 249 18.51 3.64 -18.88
C LEU A 249 17.78 2.67 -19.82
N LYS A 250 17.53 1.45 -19.36
CA LYS A 250 16.69 0.48 -20.08
C LYS A 250 15.29 1.03 -20.35
N GLU A 251 14.66 1.64 -19.33
CA GLU A 251 13.34 2.24 -19.48
C GLU A 251 13.37 3.49 -20.37
N VAL A 252 14.36 4.35 -20.22
CA VAL A 252 14.57 5.52 -21.09
C VAL A 252 14.68 5.07 -22.54
N LYS A 253 15.49 4.04 -22.82
CA LYS A 253 15.63 3.49 -24.18
C LYS A 253 14.28 3.01 -24.72
N ALA A 254 13.52 2.26 -23.93
CA ALA A 254 12.18 1.80 -24.35
C ALA A 254 11.23 2.96 -24.67
N ILE A 255 11.32 4.08 -23.93
CA ILE A 255 10.53 5.28 -24.22
C ILE A 255 10.98 5.93 -25.53
N THR A 256 12.29 6.01 -25.81
CA THR A 256 12.79 6.64 -27.04
C THR A 256 12.41 5.83 -28.29
N GLU A 257 12.12 4.56 -28.15
CA GLU A 257 11.66 3.66 -29.21
C GLU A 257 10.12 3.68 -29.42
N MET A 258 9.37 4.42 -28.58
CA MET A 258 7.92 4.53 -28.73
C MET A 258 7.55 5.34 -30.00
N PRO A 259 6.53 4.90 -30.77
CA PRO A 259 6.20 5.52 -32.08
C PRO A 259 5.86 7.01 -32.01
N ASP A 260 5.35 7.49 -30.88
CA ASP A 260 4.92 8.86 -30.66
C ASP A 260 5.88 9.68 -29.79
N PHE A 261 7.10 9.17 -29.57
CA PHE A 261 8.14 9.89 -28.84
C PHE A 261 8.59 11.13 -29.60
N LYS A 262 8.56 12.28 -28.96
CA LYS A 262 8.85 13.60 -29.56
C LYS A 262 10.22 14.17 -29.21
N GLY A 263 11.15 13.35 -28.73
CA GLY A 263 12.51 13.77 -28.42
C GLY A 263 12.69 14.36 -27.01
N TYR A 264 11.69 14.26 -26.11
CA TYR A 264 11.83 14.72 -24.73
C TYR A 264 11.16 13.77 -23.73
N LEU A 265 11.72 13.67 -22.54
CA LEU A 265 11.11 13.04 -21.39
C LEU A 265 10.30 14.09 -20.63
N SER A 266 9.06 13.75 -20.26
CA SER A 266 8.20 14.67 -19.53
C SER A 266 8.59 14.81 -18.05
N ASP A 267 9.15 13.76 -17.48
CA ASP A 267 9.69 13.75 -16.11
C ASP A 267 10.76 12.68 -15.95
N LEU A 268 11.77 12.98 -15.14
CA LEU A 268 12.84 12.07 -14.75
C LEU A 268 13.14 12.34 -13.27
N GLY A 269 12.41 11.70 -12.38
CA GLY A 269 12.47 12.07 -10.97
C GLY A 269 11.87 11.07 -9.99
N GLY A 270 11.65 11.53 -8.78
CA GLY A 270 11.00 10.81 -7.71
C GLY A 270 9.51 11.17 -7.59
N PRO A 271 8.83 10.61 -6.60
CA PRO A 271 7.38 10.80 -6.45
C PRO A 271 6.98 12.24 -6.10
N SER A 272 7.87 13.07 -5.52
CA SER A 272 7.58 14.47 -5.19
C SER A 272 8.80 15.38 -5.35
N ALA A 273 9.89 15.05 -4.69
CA ALA A 273 11.18 15.71 -4.82
C ALA A 273 12.21 14.68 -5.24
N ASN A 274 13.14 15.06 -6.09
CA ASN A 274 14.21 14.14 -6.49
C ASN A 274 15.15 13.87 -5.31
N MET A 275 14.99 12.71 -4.70
CA MET A 275 15.81 12.19 -3.61
C MET A 275 16.65 10.98 -4.07
N TYR A 276 16.91 10.86 -5.35
CA TYR A 276 17.66 9.75 -5.92
C TYR A 276 19.01 9.57 -5.25
N ALA A 277 19.33 8.34 -4.89
CA ALA A 277 20.55 7.92 -4.18
C ALA A 277 20.75 8.57 -2.79
N MET A 278 19.77 9.31 -2.27
CA MET A 278 19.86 9.88 -0.93
C MET A 278 19.61 8.82 0.15
N ARG A 279 20.37 8.90 1.22
CA ARG A 279 20.27 8.02 2.39
C ARG A 279 20.68 8.75 3.66
N GLY A 280 20.28 8.21 4.80
CA GLY A 280 20.76 8.70 6.09
C GLY A 280 22.25 8.54 6.23
N LYS A 281 22.91 9.50 6.86
CA LYS A 281 24.37 9.52 7.05
C LYS A 281 24.85 8.35 7.92
N GLU A 282 24.05 7.98 8.94
CA GLU A 282 24.35 6.91 9.88
C GLU A 282 23.20 5.89 9.93
N GLU A 283 23.41 4.72 9.34
CA GLU A 283 22.37 3.69 9.24
C GLU A 283 21.87 3.22 10.62
N LYS A 284 22.74 3.10 11.62
CA LYS A 284 22.36 2.71 12.98
C LYS A 284 21.36 3.67 13.61
N ILE A 285 21.48 4.98 13.32
CA ILE A 285 20.55 6.00 13.77
C ILE A 285 19.24 5.88 12.99
N CYS A 286 19.33 5.73 11.67
CA CYS A 286 18.14 5.59 10.80
C CYS A 286 17.27 4.40 11.18
N ARG A 287 17.86 3.27 11.53
CA ARG A 287 17.13 2.06 11.95
C ARG A 287 16.27 2.27 13.21
N ARG A 288 16.71 3.14 14.12
CA ARG A 288 15.99 3.44 15.38
C ARG A 288 15.11 4.69 15.29
N CYS A 289 15.21 5.42 14.20
CA CYS A 289 14.55 6.70 14.03
C CYS A 289 13.06 6.52 13.72
N LYS A 290 12.20 7.12 14.55
CA LYS A 290 10.75 7.12 14.40
C LYS A 290 10.18 8.45 13.86
N ARG A 291 11.05 9.39 13.48
CA ARG A 291 10.64 10.71 12.98
C ARG A 291 9.96 10.58 11.61
N PRO A 292 8.87 11.27 11.34
CA PRO A 292 8.22 11.28 10.03
C PRO A 292 9.02 12.02 8.96
N SER A 293 9.92 12.92 9.37
CA SER A 293 10.76 13.72 8.48
C SER A 293 12.22 13.70 8.90
N CYS A 294 13.13 13.67 7.90
CA CYS A 294 14.57 13.82 8.12
C CYS A 294 15.03 15.27 8.05
N ILE A 295 14.23 16.16 7.46
CA ILE A 295 14.56 17.56 7.21
C ILE A 295 13.90 18.53 8.19
N HIS A 296 12.89 18.10 8.91
CA HIS A 296 12.30 18.88 10.00
C HIS A 296 12.98 18.50 11.32
N PRO A 297 13.71 19.42 11.95
CA PRO A 297 14.56 19.11 13.10
C PRO A 297 13.81 18.87 14.42
N LYS A 298 12.50 19.14 14.47
CA LYS A 298 11.74 19.06 15.73
C LYS A 298 10.46 18.23 15.60
#